data_b484bcedafb014aa530125bb2ea54261
#
_entry.id   b484bcedafb014aa530125bb2ea54261
#
_cell.length_a   1.000
_cell.length_b   1.000
_cell.length_c   1.000
_cell.angle_alpha   90.00
_cell.angle_beta   90.00
_cell.angle_gamma   90.00
#
_symmetry.space_group_name_H-M   'P 1'
#
loop_
_entity.id
_entity.type
_entity.pdbx_description
1 polymer ?
#
loop_
_entity_poly.entity_id
_entity_poly.type
_entity_poly.pdbx_seq_one_letter_code
_entity_poly.pdbx_strand_id
1 'polypeptide(L)'
;MILTGSFYSTALDMETGVCFVCANDYGREAPRKVVYLLHGLQGRYDDFLHYTRLADICRGHNALFVLPDGQRSFYADMALGSDFFTYLTEELPRVVGNLFRVSPRREDTVIMGASMGGYG
;
A
#
# COMPACT_ATOMS: atom_id res chain seq x y z
N MET A 1 -12.63 6.63 4.67
CA MET A 1 -13.00 5.39 3.94
C MET A 1 -11.91 4.35 4.15
N ILE A 2 -12.29 3.13 4.46
CA ILE A 2 -11.39 1.98 4.58
C ILE A 2 -11.93 0.92 3.64
N LEU A 3 -11.08 0.40 2.77
CA LEU A 3 -11.38 -0.70 1.86
C LEU A 3 -10.32 -1.78 2.04
N THR A 4 -10.75 -2.99 2.34
CA THR A 4 -9.87 -4.15 2.46
C THR A 4 -10.32 -5.21 1.46
N GLY A 5 -9.36 -5.78 0.76
CA GLY A 5 -9.65 -6.79 -0.25
C GLY A 5 -8.43 -7.63 -0.60
N SER A 6 -8.62 -8.50 -1.56
CA SER A 6 -7.53 -9.26 -2.17
C SER A 6 -7.64 -9.23 -3.70
N PHE A 7 -6.54 -9.51 -4.34
CA PHE A 7 -6.47 -9.72 -5.78
C PHE A 7 -5.36 -10.71 -6.11
N TYR A 8 -5.48 -11.37 -7.24
CA TYR A 8 -4.42 -12.22 -7.75
C TYR A 8 -3.29 -11.35 -8.30
N SER A 9 -2.11 -11.49 -7.71
CA SER A 9 -0.90 -10.81 -8.17
C SER A 9 -0.13 -11.70 -9.14
N THR A 10 0.18 -11.16 -10.32
CA THR A 10 0.99 -11.87 -11.31
C THR A 10 2.46 -11.93 -10.89
N ALA A 11 2.96 -10.87 -10.25
CA ALA A 11 4.33 -10.83 -9.75
C ALA A 11 4.55 -11.84 -8.60
N LEU A 12 3.54 -12.02 -7.75
CA LEU A 12 3.62 -12.96 -6.63
C LEU A 12 3.16 -14.38 -6.98
N ASP A 13 2.45 -14.53 -8.10
CA ASP A 13 1.77 -15.77 -8.53
C ASP A 13 0.84 -16.35 -7.45
N MET A 14 0.12 -15.45 -6.75
CA MET A 14 -0.85 -15.82 -5.70
C MET A 14 -1.83 -14.69 -5.40
N GLU A 15 -2.90 -15.03 -4.66
CA GLU A 15 -3.78 -14.04 -4.02
C GLU A 15 -3.00 -13.28 -2.95
N THR A 16 -3.16 -11.94 -2.93
CA THR A 16 -2.54 -11.07 -1.93
C THR A 16 -3.53 -10.08 -1.37
N GLY A 17 -3.41 -9.80 -0.07
CA GLY A 17 -4.25 -8.83 0.63
C GLY A 17 -3.74 -7.41 0.49
N VAL A 18 -4.65 -6.46 0.52
CA VAL A 18 -4.33 -5.04 0.55
C VAL A 18 -5.41 -4.25 1.27
N CYS A 19 -5.01 -3.24 2.03
CA CYS A 19 -5.92 -2.30 2.65
C CYS A 19 -5.67 -0.89 2.11
N PHE A 20 -6.75 -0.17 1.83
CA PHE A 20 -6.73 1.23 1.38
C PHE A 20 -7.43 2.10 2.41
N VAL A 21 -6.80 3.20 2.80
CA VAL A 21 -7.36 4.16 3.76
C VAL A 21 -7.24 5.57 3.21
N CYS A 22 -8.34 6.30 3.15
CA CYS A 22 -8.35 7.70 2.74
C CYS A 22 -9.49 8.47 3.41
N ALA A 23 -9.43 9.80 3.35
CA ALA A 23 -10.52 10.64 3.79
C ALA A 23 -11.78 10.42 2.91
N ASN A 24 -12.96 10.56 3.54
CA ASN A 24 -14.24 10.56 2.83
C ASN A 24 -14.54 11.97 2.31
N ASP A 25 -13.85 12.35 1.26
CA ASP A 25 -14.02 13.66 0.66
C ASP A 25 -14.61 13.50 -0.77
N TYR A 26 -15.90 13.31 -0.79
CA TYR A 26 -16.64 13.29 -2.04
C TYR A 26 -16.57 14.68 -2.70
N GLY A 27 -16.11 14.72 -3.96
CA GLY A 27 -16.04 15.96 -4.73
C GLY A 27 -14.71 16.69 -4.70
N ARG A 28 -13.67 16.13 -4.13
CA ARG A 28 -12.33 16.71 -4.24
C ARG A 28 -11.83 16.62 -5.70
N GLU A 29 -11.45 17.74 -6.28
CA GLU A 29 -11.00 17.81 -7.67
C GLU A 29 -9.57 17.30 -7.86
N ALA A 30 -8.67 17.64 -6.93
CA ALA A 30 -7.26 17.25 -7.03
C ALA A 30 -7.05 15.74 -6.82
N PRO A 31 -6.20 15.09 -7.63
CA PRO A 31 -5.78 13.72 -7.37
C PRO A 31 -5.14 13.58 -5.98
N ARG A 32 -5.33 12.42 -5.35
CA ARG A 32 -4.69 12.13 -4.06
C ARG A 32 -3.21 11.84 -4.23
N LYS A 33 -2.41 12.24 -3.24
CA LYS A 33 -1.08 11.67 -3.03
C LYS A 33 -1.20 10.22 -2.59
N VAL A 34 -0.15 9.43 -2.82
CA VAL A 34 -0.13 8.02 -2.42
C VAL A 34 0.93 7.80 -1.35
N VAL A 35 0.56 7.10 -0.29
CA VAL A 35 1.48 6.69 0.78
C VAL A 35 1.43 5.16 0.92
N TYR A 36 2.49 4.48 0.54
CA TYR A 36 2.64 3.05 0.76
C TYR A 36 3.18 2.82 2.18
N LEU A 37 2.44 2.07 3.00
CA LEU A 37 2.82 1.71 4.37
C LEU A 37 3.19 0.24 4.44
N LEU A 38 4.47 -0.05 4.67
CA LEU A 38 5.04 -1.40 4.67
C LEU A 38 5.15 -1.92 6.10
N HIS A 39 4.49 -3.05 6.39
CA HIS A 39 4.49 -3.68 7.71
C HIS A 39 5.81 -4.39 8.05
N GLY A 40 6.01 -4.70 9.32
CA GLY A 40 7.17 -5.44 9.81
C GLY A 40 7.05 -6.96 9.66
N LEU A 41 8.12 -7.69 10.03
CA LEU A 41 8.28 -9.13 9.79
C LEU A 41 7.16 -10.00 10.39
N GLN A 42 6.67 -9.64 11.56
CA GLN A 42 5.60 -10.37 12.26
C GLN A 42 4.22 -9.76 12.05
N GLY A 43 4.15 -8.74 11.19
CA GLY A 43 2.93 -7.97 10.95
C GLY A 43 2.13 -8.46 9.76
N ARG A 44 1.03 -7.75 9.56
CA ARG A 44 0.12 -7.92 8.44
C ARG A 44 -0.13 -6.56 7.77
N TYR A 45 -0.69 -6.60 6.58
CA TYR A 45 -1.05 -5.39 5.83
C TYR A 45 -2.01 -4.46 6.60
N ASP A 46 -2.83 -4.99 7.52
CA ASP A 46 -3.81 -4.22 8.27
C ASP A 46 -3.32 -3.72 9.66
N ASP A 47 -2.08 -4.01 10.04
CA ASP A 47 -1.55 -3.67 11.37
C ASP A 47 -1.57 -2.16 11.65
N PHE A 48 -1.17 -1.34 10.68
CA PHE A 48 -1.21 0.12 10.84
C PHE A 48 -2.62 0.64 11.11
N LEU A 49 -3.64 -0.03 10.57
CA LEU A 49 -5.02 0.33 10.82
C LEU A 49 -5.46 -0.03 12.24
N HIS A 50 -5.04 -1.20 12.74
CA HIS A 50 -5.48 -1.71 14.03
C HIS A 50 -4.68 -1.16 15.23
N TYR A 51 -3.39 -0.91 15.04
CA TYR A 51 -2.49 -0.53 16.13
C TYR A 51 -2.05 0.93 16.10
N THR A 52 -2.58 1.72 15.17
CA THR A 52 -2.30 3.17 15.07
C THR A 52 -3.58 3.98 14.89
N ARG A 53 -3.44 5.30 14.90
CA ARG A 53 -4.53 6.24 14.60
C ARG A 53 -4.60 6.60 13.13
N LEU A 54 -4.20 5.69 12.23
CA LEU A 54 -4.14 5.97 10.79
C LEU A 54 -5.47 6.46 10.22
N ALA A 55 -6.59 5.85 10.62
CA ALA A 55 -7.92 6.26 10.17
C ALA A 55 -8.30 7.69 10.57
N ASP A 56 -7.76 8.19 11.69
CA ASP A 56 -7.96 9.58 12.12
C ASP A 56 -6.99 10.52 11.37
N ILE A 57 -5.73 10.12 11.24
CA ILE A 57 -4.69 10.91 10.57
C ILE A 57 -5.08 11.17 9.12
N CYS A 58 -5.58 10.18 8.41
CA CYS A 58 -5.92 10.33 6.99
C CYS A 58 -7.00 11.40 6.73
N ARG A 59 -7.85 11.73 7.72
CA ARG A 59 -8.92 12.71 7.54
C ARG A 59 -8.42 14.13 7.23
N GLY A 60 -7.23 14.46 7.72
CA GLY A 60 -6.60 15.77 7.50
C GLY A 60 -5.79 15.88 6.21
N HIS A 61 -5.65 14.81 5.46
CA HIS A 61 -4.74 14.75 4.32
C HIS A 61 -5.42 14.31 3.03
N ASN A 62 -5.05 14.96 1.91
CA ASN A 62 -5.44 14.52 0.57
C ASN A 62 -4.52 13.39 0.10
N ALA A 63 -4.58 12.25 0.82
CA ALA A 63 -3.73 11.10 0.55
C ALA A 63 -4.55 9.79 0.55
N LEU A 64 -4.10 8.86 -0.27
CA LEU A 64 -4.48 7.46 -0.23
C LEU A 64 -3.35 6.68 0.45
N PHE A 65 -3.63 6.07 1.58
CA PHE A 65 -2.71 5.15 2.24
C PHE A 65 -2.97 3.75 1.71
N VAL A 66 -1.93 3.11 1.20
CA VAL A 66 -1.94 1.76 0.63
C VAL A 66 -1.11 0.86 1.52
N LEU A 67 -1.73 -0.17 2.07
CA LEU A 67 -1.13 -1.10 3.02
C LEU A 67 -1.07 -2.49 2.36
N PRO A 68 0.03 -2.81 1.65
CA PRO A 68 0.18 -4.11 1.01
C PRO A 68 0.60 -5.20 1.99
N ASP A 69 0.25 -6.44 1.68
CA ASP A 69 0.84 -7.60 2.34
C ASP A 69 2.23 -7.88 1.75
N GLY A 70 3.24 -7.83 2.58
CA GLY A 70 4.62 -8.15 2.23
C GLY A 70 5.08 -9.50 2.77
N GLN A 71 4.22 -10.20 3.51
CA GLN A 71 4.55 -11.46 4.20
C GLN A 71 5.88 -11.35 4.97
N ARG A 72 6.81 -12.28 4.79
CA ARG A 72 8.14 -12.30 5.39
C ARG A 72 9.25 -12.11 4.35
N SER A 73 8.96 -11.38 3.29
CA SER A 73 9.79 -11.28 2.09
C SER A 73 10.92 -10.26 2.17
N PHE A 74 10.94 -9.38 3.17
CA PHE A 74 11.74 -8.15 3.18
C PHE A 74 11.53 -7.29 1.92
N TYR A 75 10.38 -7.47 1.24
CA TYR A 75 10.00 -6.77 0.01
C TYR A 75 11.03 -6.95 -1.13
N ALA A 76 11.68 -8.12 -1.18
CA ALA A 76 12.69 -8.46 -2.17
C ALA A 76 12.14 -9.48 -3.17
N ASP A 77 12.68 -9.45 -4.39
CA ASP A 77 12.45 -10.52 -5.35
C ASP A 77 13.30 -11.75 -4.97
N MET A 78 12.71 -12.94 -5.06
CA MET A 78 13.35 -14.18 -4.65
C MET A 78 13.82 -14.95 -5.87
N ALA A 79 14.98 -15.59 -5.78
CA ALA A 79 15.50 -16.44 -6.85
C ALA A 79 14.60 -17.67 -7.12
N LEU A 80 14.00 -18.21 -6.06
CA LEU A 80 12.99 -19.27 -6.11
C LEU A 80 11.82 -18.84 -5.24
N GLY A 81 10.82 -18.18 -5.82
CA GLY A 81 9.66 -17.68 -5.05
C GLY A 81 9.07 -16.44 -5.65
N SER A 82 8.37 -15.67 -4.83
CA SER A 82 7.59 -14.51 -5.24
C SER A 82 8.43 -13.25 -5.37
N ASP A 83 8.06 -12.40 -6.32
CA ASP A 83 8.79 -11.18 -6.66
C ASP A 83 8.16 -9.97 -5.96
N PHE A 84 8.39 -9.84 -4.66
CA PHE A 84 7.79 -8.79 -3.83
C PHE A 84 8.29 -7.39 -4.15
N PHE A 85 9.52 -7.22 -4.60
CA PHE A 85 10.00 -5.92 -5.04
C PHE A 85 9.29 -5.49 -6.32
N THR A 86 9.19 -6.36 -7.32
CA THR A 86 8.44 -6.12 -8.55
C THR A 86 6.95 -5.84 -8.27
N TYR A 87 6.34 -6.62 -7.38
CA TYR A 87 4.97 -6.37 -6.92
C TYR A 87 4.81 -4.95 -6.38
N LEU A 88 5.67 -4.54 -5.44
CA LEU A 88 5.57 -3.26 -4.76
C LEU A 88 5.85 -2.07 -5.69
N THR A 89 6.83 -2.20 -6.59
CA THR A 89 7.30 -1.08 -7.40
C THR A 89 6.62 -0.94 -8.76
N GLU A 90 6.02 -2.00 -9.28
CA GLU A 90 5.43 -2.03 -10.62
C GLU A 90 3.94 -2.40 -10.61
N GLU A 91 3.59 -3.56 -10.04
CA GLU A 91 2.24 -4.08 -10.14
C GLU A 91 1.26 -3.32 -9.25
N LEU A 92 1.56 -3.17 -7.97
CA LEU A 92 0.68 -2.49 -7.02
C LEU A 92 0.41 -1.03 -7.39
N PRO A 93 1.39 -0.21 -7.83
CA PRO A 93 1.11 1.14 -8.32
C PRO A 93 0.15 1.17 -9.52
N ARG A 94 0.24 0.20 -10.41
CA ARG A 94 -0.68 0.07 -11.55
C ARG A 94 -2.10 -0.26 -11.09
N VAL A 95 -2.25 -1.19 -10.15
CA VAL A 95 -3.54 -1.52 -9.54
C VAL A 95 -4.15 -0.30 -8.86
N VAL A 96 -3.37 0.42 -8.06
CA VAL A 96 -3.78 1.66 -7.39
C VAL A 96 -4.25 2.71 -8.39
N GLY A 97 -3.49 2.96 -9.44
CA GLY A 97 -3.83 3.93 -10.48
C GLY A 97 -5.09 3.57 -11.28
N ASN A 98 -5.40 2.27 -11.41
CA ASN A 98 -6.62 1.81 -12.08
C ASN A 98 -7.87 1.93 -11.18
N LEU A 99 -7.71 1.79 -9.87
CA LEU A 99 -8.83 1.79 -8.93
C LEU A 99 -9.15 3.18 -8.35
N PHE A 100 -8.15 4.04 -8.23
CA PHE A 100 -8.27 5.32 -7.53
C PHE A 100 -7.77 6.48 -8.38
N ARG A 101 -8.38 7.63 -8.18
CA ARG A 101 -7.88 8.89 -8.74
C ARG A 101 -6.70 9.39 -7.90
N VAL A 102 -5.49 9.00 -8.29
CA VAL A 102 -4.24 9.38 -7.62
C VAL A 102 -3.33 10.16 -8.56
N SER A 103 -2.43 10.95 -7.97
CA SER A 103 -1.42 11.67 -8.73
C SER A 103 -0.40 10.68 -9.33
N PRO A 104 -0.06 10.80 -10.62
CA PRO A 104 0.98 9.98 -11.23
C PRO A 104 2.40 10.51 -10.96
N ARG A 105 2.53 11.64 -10.27
CA ARG A 105 3.80 12.33 -10.06
C ARG A 105 4.62 11.64 -8.97
N ARG A 106 5.92 11.46 -9.22
CA ARG A 106 6.84 10.86 -8.25
C ARG A 106 6.87 11.61 -6.91
N GLU A 107 6.86 12.94 -6.95
CA GLU A 107 6.88 13.79 -5.75
C GLU A 107 5.60 13.70 -4.90
N ASP A 108 4.54 13.10 -5.43
CA ASP A 108 3.29 12.84 -4.73
C ASP A 108 3.19 11.40 -4.21
N THR A 109 4.26 10.61 -4.33
CA THR A 109 4.35 9.23 -3.84
C THR A 109 5.34 9.16 -2.69
N VAL A 110 4.92 8.56 -1.58
CA VAL A 110 5.72 8.34 -0.37
C VAL A 110 5.71 6.86 -0.02
N ILE A 111 6.85 6.33 0.38
CA ILE A 111 6.99 4.99 0.96
C ILE A 111 7.43 5.15 2.40
N MET A 112 6.71 4.49 3.31
CA MET A 112 7.00 4.46 4.74
C MET A 112 6.93 3.03 5.23
N GLY A 113 7.74 2.67 6.20
CA GLY A 113 7.74 1.32 6.73
C GLY A 113 8.31 1.21 8.13
N ALA A 114 7.95 0.13 8.80
CA ALA A 114 8.44 -0.22 10.12
C ALA A 114 9.25 -1.51 10.05
N SER A 115 10.44 -1.55 10.69
CA SER A 115 11.30 -2.74 10.76
C SER A 115 11.62 -3.30 9.37
N MET A 116 11.15 -4.51 9.02
CA MET A 116 11.26 -5.10 7.69
C MET A 116 10.73 -4.14 6.60
N GLY A 117 9.61 -3.46 6.85
CA GLY A 117 9.08 -2.46 5.93
C GLY A 117 9.99 -1.25 5.76
N GLY A 118 10.71 -0.87 6.80
CA GLY A 118 11.72 0.20 6.72
C GLY A 118 12.93 -0.21 5.86
N TYR A 119 13.28 -1.48 5.85
CA TYR A 119 14.30 -2.04 4.94
C TYR A 119 13.81 -2.01 3.48
N GLY A 120 12.58 -2.46 3.23
CA GLY A 120 11.95 -2.45 1.91
C GLY A 120 11.74 -1.06 1.35
#